data_6dae7cd566f26aa8b1c0afdd6d30fc41
#
_entry.id   6dae7cd566f26aa8b1c0afdd6d30fc41
#
_cell.length_a   1.000
_cell.length_b   1.000
_cell.length_c   1.000
_cell.angle_alpha   90.00
_cell.angle_beta   90.00
_cell.angle_gamma   90.00
#
_symmetry.space_group_name_H-M   'P 1'
#
loop_
_entity.id
_entity.type
_entity.pdbx_description
1 polymer ?
#
loop_
_entity_poly.entity_id
_entity_poly.type
_entity_poly.pdbx_seq_one_letter_code
_entity_poly.pdbx_strand_id
1 'polypeptide(L)'
;MESPLQKQIPDFPPLERWLREYSVLSLSADRHVMEFFRPQLPKAVLTSDEVSRRKAGQVQVAGMVIRPHRPPTKSGRTVVFLTLEDEFGLIDVTIFENTYKRYGEVLFNSPLLLITGEISERDPNQITNIVASRITSIVS
;
A
#
# COMPACT_ATOMS: atom_id res chain seq x y z
N MET A 1 12.18 -0.32 -17.29
CA MET A 1 11.87 1.11 -17.41
C MET A 1 11.25 1.63 -16.12
N GLU A 2 11.82 2.67 -15.56
CA GLU A 2 11.29 3.24 -14.34
C GLU A 2 10.03 4.05 -14.62
N SER A 3 9.02 3.92 -13.74
CA SER A 3 7.84 4.77 -13.85
C SER A 3 8.19 6.21 -13.45
N PRO A 4 7.44 7.21 -13.94
CA PRO A 4 7.67 8.58 -13.51
C PRO A 4 7.57 8.79 -12.01
N LEU A 5 6.81 7.93 -11.31
CA LEU A 5 6.67 8.00 -9.86
C LEU A 5 7.93 7.53 -9.14
N GLN A 6 8.65 6.57 -9.68
CA GLN A 6 9.89 6.11 -9.08
C GLN A 6 10.96 7.20 -9.06
N LYS A 7 10.90 8.16 -9.99
CA LYS A 7 11.82 9.29 -9.98
C LYS A 7 11.56 10.28 -8.85
N GLN A 8 10.37 10.26 -8.28
CA GLN A 8 9.96 11.15 -7.19
C GLN A 8 10.17 10.52 -5.81
N ILE A 9 10.52 9.24 -5.78
CA ILE A 9 10.72 8.47 -4.56
C ILE A 9 12.19 8.07 -4.50
N PRO A 10 12.82 8.10 -3.31
CA PRO A 10 14.21 7.66 -3.18
C PRO A 10 14.39 6.24 -3.72
N ASP A 11 15.58 5.95 -4.25
CA ASP A 11 15.90 4.62 -4.73
C ASP A 11 15.82 3.61 -3.59
N PHE A 12 15.16 2.49 -3.88
CA PHE A 12 15.07 1.38 -2.94
C PHE A 12 15.97 0.25 -3.39
N PRO A 13 16.50 -0.56 -2.45
CA PRO A 13 17.31 -1.71 -2.82
C PRO A 13 16.49 -2.73 -3.61
N PRO A 14 17.15 -3.54 -4.45
CA PRO A 14 16.45 -4.63 -5.12
C PRO A 14 15.77 -5.56 -4.12
N LEU A 15 14.68 -6.19 -4.56
CA LEU A 15 13.86 -7.02 -3.69
C LEU A 15 14.68 -8.12 -2.98
N GLU A 16 15.59 -8.77 -3.69
CA GLU A 16 16.42 -9.83 -3.09
C GLU A 16 17.27 -9.31 -1.95
N ARG A 17 17.88 -8.14 -2.14
CA ARG A 17 18.70 -7.52 -1.11
C ARG A 17 17.86 -7.13 0.09
N TRP A 18 16.67 -6.59 -0.18
CA TRP A 18 15.75 -6.20 0.86
C TRP A 18 15.30 -7.41 1.69
N LEU A 19 14.94 -8.51 1.05
CA LEU A 19 14.51 -9.72 1.75
C LEU A 19 15.62 -10.26 2.64
N ARG A 20 16.87 -10.20 2.16
CA ARG A 20 18.04 -10.65 2.91
C ARG A 20 18.25 -9.79 4.16
N GLU A 21 18.21 -8.48 3.98
CA GLU A 21 18.37 -7.54 5.09
C GLU A 21 17.24 -7.67 6.10
N TYR A 22 16.01 -7.84 5.62
CA TYR A 22 14.87 -8.04 6.49
C TYR A 22 14.99 -9.32 7.30
N SER A 23 15.45 -10.39 6.69
CA SER A 23 15.66 -11.66 7.40
C SER A 23 16.64 -11.52 8.55
N VAL A 24 17.71 -10.75 8.35
CA VAL A 24 18.69 -10.47 9.41
C VAL A 24 18.05 -9.61 10.51
N LEU A 25 17.33 -8.58 10.13
CA LEU A 25 16.69 -7.66 11.08
C LEU A 25 15.56 -8.34 11.85
N SER A 26 14.86 -9.27 11.23
CA SER A 26 13.72 -9.95 11.86
C SER A 26 14.10 -10.91 12.96
N LEU A 27 15.40 -11.17 13.12
CA LEU A 27 15.90 -11.93 14.27
C LEU A 27 15.57 -11.22 15.59
N SER A 28 15.31 -9.93 15.55
CA SER A 28 14.88 -9.18 16.73
C SER A 28 13.37 -9.17 16.94
N ALA A 29 12.65 -10.00 16.27
CA ALA A 29 11.28 -10.47 16.49
C ALA A 29 10.11 -9.49 16.33
N ASP A 30 10.28 -8.21 16.58
CA ASP A 30 9.13 -7.28 16.70
C ASP A 30 9.08 -6.21 15.62
N ARG A 31 9.97 -6.26 14.64
CA ARG A 31 10.05 -5.20 13.64
C ARG A 31 9.29 -5.54 12.38
N HIS A 32 8.37 -4.67 12.02
CA HIS A 32 7.68 -4.76 10.75
C HIS A 32 8.60 -4.27 9.61
N VAL A 33 8.48 -4.90 8.45
CA VAL A 33 9.26 -4.53 7.27
C VAL A 33 9.12 -3.03 6.94
N MET A 34 7.97 -2.45 7.18
CA MET A 34 7.74 -1.03 6.90
C MET A 34 8.58 -0.10 7.77
N GLU A 35 9.05 -0.54 8.93
CA GLU A 35 9.99 0.25 9.73
C GLU A 35 11.29 0.50 8.97
N PHE A 36 11.72 -0.49 8.18
CA PHE A 36 12.93 -0.35 7.37
C PHE A 36 12.74 0.68 6.24
N PHE A 37 11.58 0.68 5.60
CA PHE A 37 11.32 1.58 4.48
C PHE A 37 10.80 2.95 4.88
N ARG A 38 10.19 3.07 6.04
CA ARG A 38 9.53 4.32 6.47
C ARG A 38 10.43 5.55 6.38
N PRO A 39 11.68 5.52 6.84
CA PRO A 39 12.55 6.71 6.75
C PRO A 39 12.85 7.15 5.31
N GLN A 40 12.67 6.25 4.34
CA GLN A 40 12.96 6.53 2.94
C GLN A 40 11.75 7.08 2.20
N LEU A 41 10.57 7.03 2.81
CA LEU A 41 9.35 7.52 2.19
C LEU A 41 9.18 9.03 2.40
N PRO A 42 8.47 9.72 1.47
CA PRO A 42 8.12 11.12 1.69
C PRO A 42 7.35 11.31 2.99
N LYS A 43 7.51 12.45 3.62
CA LYS A 43 6.84 12.75 4.90
C LYS A 43 5.33 12.81 4.78
N ALA A 44 4.83 13.06 3.58
CA ALA A 44 3.39 13.11 3.34
C ALA A 44 2.72 11.74 3.42
N VAL A 45 3.51 10.65 3.35
CA VAL A 45 2.97 9.30 3.45
C VAL A 45 2.60 9.00 4.90
N LEU A 46 1.32 8.71 5.12
CA LEU A 46 0.77 8.50 6.45
C LEU A 46 0.84 7.05 6.87
N THR A 47 0.92 6.82 8.18
CA THR A 47 0.78 5.48 8.75
C THR A 47 -0.70 5.12 8.87
N SER A 48 -0.99 3.83 9.08
CA SER A 48 -2.36 3.37 9.31
C SER A 48 -2.99 4.06 10.52
N ASP A 49 -2.18 4.30 11.54
CA ASP A 49 -2.62 5.00 12.75
C ASP A 49 -3.01 6.44 12.45
N GLU A 50 -2.19 7.15 11.67
CA GLU A 50 -2.50 8.53 11.29
C GLU A 50 -3.74 8.63 10.41
N VAL A 51 -3.88 7.72 9.45
CA VAL A 51 -5.04 7.70 8.55
C VAL A 51 -6.32 7.38 9.30
N SER A 52 -6.25 6.50 10.30
CA SER A 52 -7.43 6.12 11.07
C SER A 52 -8.06 7.29 11.82
N ARG A 53 -7.28 8.33 12.08
CA ARG A 53 -7.77 9.55 12.76
C ARG A 53 -8.40 10.55 11.81
N ARG A 54 -8.27 10.34 10.51
CA ARG A 54 -8.86 11.24 9.51
C ARG A 54 -10.21 10.73 9.07
N LYS A 55 -11.15 11.65 8.85
CA LYS A 55 -12.52 11.31 8.45
C LYS A 55 -12.70 11.31 6.94
N ALA A 56 -11.93 12.10 6.23
CA ALA A 56 -12.06 12.26 4.79
C ALA A 56 -10.80 12.88 4.19
N GLY A 57 -10.72 12.89 2.88
CA GLY A 57 -9.69 13.58 2.14
C GLY A 57 -8.73 12.64 1.42
N GLN A 58 -7.84 13.23 0.64
CA GLN A 58 -6.81 12.47 -0.06
C GLN A 58 -5.64 12.18 0.86
N VAL A 59 -5.11 10.96 0.74
CA VAL A 59 -4.00 10.50 1.56
C VAL A 59 -3.06 9.65 0.72
N GLN A 60 -1.83 9.53 1.20
CA GLN A 60 -0.87 8.55 0.70
C GLN A 60 -0.54 7.60 1.84
N VAL A 61 -0.55 6.32 1.54
CA VAL A 61 -0.24 5.27 2.51
C VAL A 61 0.70 4.27 1.88
N ALA A 62 1.42 3.53 2.71
CA ALA A 62 2.34 2.51 2.24
C ALA A 62 2.26 1.30 3.15
N GLY A 63 2.44 0.13 2.57
CA GLY A 63 2.40 -1.08 3.36
C GLY A 63 2.66 -2.34 2.55
N MET A 64 2.66 -3.45 3.25
CA MET A 64 2.82 -4.78 2.68
C MET A 64 1.45 -5.30 2.26
N VAL A 65 1.37 -5.86 1.06
CA VAL A 65 0.12 -6.43 0.54
C VAL A 65 -0.14 -7.76 1.23
N ILE A 66 -1.29 -7.87 1.89
CA ILE A 66 -1.66 -9.10 2.58
C ILE A 66 -2.60 -9.96 1.75
N ARG A 67 -3.66 -9.37 1.22
CA ARG A 67 -4.73 -10.16 0.57
C ARG A 67 -5.36 -9.41 -0.60
N PRO A 68 -4.74 -9.41 -1.79
CA PRO A 68 -5.44 -8.91 -2.96
C PRO A 68 -6.47 -9.93 -3.40
N HIS A 69 -7.71 -9.48 -3.66
CA HIS A 69 -8.68 -10.40 -4.21
C HIS A 69 -9.72 -9.67 -5.07
N ARG A 70 -10.24 -10.38 -6.06
CA ARG A 70 -11.22 -9.87 -7.01
C ARG A 70 -12.52 -10.65 -6.87
N PRO A 71 -13.45 -10.18 -6.04
CA PRO A 71 -14.75 -10.86 -5.96
C PRO A 71 -15.54 -10.63 -7.25
N PRO A 72 -16.41 -11.57 -7.63
CA PRO A 72 -17.32 -11.33 -8.74
C PRO A 72 -18.26 -10.18 -8.42
N THR A 73 -18.55 -9.35 -9.42
CA THR A 73 -19.49 -8.24 -9.27
C THR A 73 -20.70 -8.46 -10.16
N LYS A 74 -21.86 -7.98 -9.72
CA LYS A 74 -23.09 -8.12 -10.48
C LYS A 74 -23.08 -7.33 -11.79
N SER A 75 -22.30 -6.27 -11.84
CA SER A 75 -22.17 -5.42 -13.04
C SER A 75 -21.15 -5.94 -14.04
N GLY A 76 -20.41 -7.00 -13.71
CA GLY A 76 -19.34 -7.50 -14.56
C GLY A 76 -18.08 -6.65 -14.54
N ARG A 77 -18.05 -5.58 -13.77
CA ARG A 77 -16.88 -4.74 -13.63
C ARG A 77 -15.90 -5.33 -12.64
N THR A 78 -14.61 -5.14 -12.89
CA THR A 78 -13.57 -5.61 -11.99
C THR A 78 -13.41 -4.65 -10.83
N VAL A 79 -13.51 -5.17 -9.61
CA VAL A 79 -13.18 -4.44 -8.39
C VAL A 79 -12.21 -5.30 -7.61
N VAL A 80 -11.11 -4.71 -7.19
CA VAL A 80 -10.10 -5.42 -6.40
C VAL A 80 -10.10 -4.85 -5.00
N PHE A 81 -10.10 -5.74 -4.02
CA PHE A 81 -9.92 -5.37 -2.63
C PHE A 81 -8.58 -5.91 -2.16
N LEU A 82 -7.86 -5.09 -1.42
CA LEU A 82 -6.63 -5.55 -0.79
C LEU A 82 -6.51 -4.93 0.59
N THR A 83 -5.67 -5.54 1.40
CA THR A 83 -5.33 -5.01 2.71
C THR A 83 -3.83 -4.73 2.73
N LEU A 84 -3.46 -3.54 3.16
CA LEU A 84 -2.07 -3.19 3.43
C LEU A 84 -1.81 -3.31 4.92
N GLU A 85 -0.66 -3.85 5.27
CA GLU A 85 -0.18 -3.87 6.64
C GLU A 85 1.04 -2.98 6.76
N ASP A 86 1.01 -2.08 7.71
CA ASP A 86 2.20 -1.32 8.07
C ASP A 86 2.57 -1.60 9.53
N GLU A 87 3.51 -0.84 10.07
CA GLU A 87 4.03 -1.08 11.42
C GLU A 87 3.00 -0.83 12.53
N PHE A 88 1.86 -0.21 12.20
CA PHE A 88 0.83 0.15 13.20
C PHE A 88 -0.49 -0.57 13.02
N GLY A 89 -0.75 -1.17 11.88
CA GLY A 89 -2.02 -1.85 11.67
C GLY A 89 -2.35 -2.07 10.20
N LEU A 90 -3.65 -2.18 9.94
CA LEU A 90 -4.17 -2.55 8.63
C LEU A 90 -4.93 -1.39 7.99
N ILE A 91 -4.84 -1.34 6.67
CA ILE A 91 -5.60 -0.39 5.86
C ILE A 91 -6.25 -1.18 4.74
N ASP A 92 -7.58 -1.09 4.61
CA ASP A 92 -8.28 -1.69 3.49
C ASP A 92 -8.27 -0.74 2.30
N VAL A 93 -8.05 -1.28 1.12
CA VAL A 93 -8.00 -0.50 -0.11
C VAL A 93 -8.96 -1.09 -1.13
N THR A 94 -9.77 -0.23 -1.72
CA THR A 94 -10.67 -0.58 -2.81
C THR A 94 -10.11 -0.01 -4.10
N ILE A 95 -10.02 -0.86 -5.12
CA ILE A 95 -9.47 -0.49 -6.41
C ILE A 95 -10.51 -0.75 -7.48
N PHE A 96 -11.09 0.31 -8.02
CA PHE A 96 -12.10 0.19 -9.06
C PHE A 96 -11.46 -0.12 -10.42
N GLU A 97 -12.29 -0.55 -11.36
CA GLU A 97 -11.85 -1.07 -12.64
C GLU A 97 -10.87 -0.16 -13.39
N ASN A 98 -11.16 1.14 -13.45
CA ASN A 98 -10.29 2.07 -14.17
C ASN A 98 -8.88 2.13 -13.58
N THR A 99 -8.79 2.14 -12.26
CA THR A 99 -7.51 2.12 -11.56
C THR A 99 -6.83 0.76 -11.69
N TYR A 100 -7.60 -0.30 -11.62
CA TYR A 100 -7.08 -1.66 -11.81
C TYR A 100 -6.49 -1.84 -13.21
N LYS A 101 -7.14 -1.35 -14.24
CA LYS A 101 -6.62 -1.45 -15.60
C LYS A 101 -5.27 -0.75 -15.75
N ARG A 102 -5.09 0.35 -15.02
CA ARG A 102 -3.85 1.13 -15.09
C ARG A 102 -2.72 0.52 -14.25
N TYR A 103 -3.02 -0.02 -13.08
CA TYR A 103 -2.02 -0.41 -12.09
C TYR A 103 -2.05 -1.89 -11.70
N GLY A 104 -2.88 -2.71 -12.36
CA GLY A 104 -3.05 -4.10 -11.96
C GLY A 104 -1.76 -4.91 -11.95
N GLU A 105 -0.86 -4.64 -12.91
CA GLU A 105 0.41 -5.35 -12.97
C GLU A 105 1.27 -5.06 -11.75
N VAL A 106 1.38 -3.81 -11.36
CA VAL A 106 2.12 -3.41 -10.16
C VAL A 106 1.49 -4.04 -8.92
N LEU A 107 0.17 -4.01 -8.86
CA LEU A 107 -0.60 -4.51 -7.74
C LEU A 107 -0.30 -5.99 -7.42
N PHE A 108 -0.22 -6.83 -8.45
CA PHE A 108 -0.03 -8.25 -8.24
C PHE A 108 1.43 -8.69 -8.24
N ASN A 109 2.35 -7.82 -8.63
CA ASN A 109 3.76 -8.17 -8.75
C ASN A 109 4.66 -7.56 -7.68
N SER A 110 4.13 -6.72 -6.82
CA SER A 110 4.93 -6.04 -5.80
C SER A 110 4.40 -6.34 -4.41
N PRO A 111 5.27 -6.77 -3.49
CA PRO A 111 4.85 -7.05 -2.11
C PRO A 111 4.65 -5.80 -1.27
N LEU A 112 5.24 -4.68 -1.68
CA LEU A 112 5.16 -3.42 -0.95
C LEU A 112 4.67 -2.33 -1.88
N LEU A 113 3.62 -1.63 -1.48
CA LEU A 113 2.98 -0.62 -2.31
C LEU A 113 2.88 0.73 -1.60
N LEU A 114 3.01 1.78 -2.39
CA LEU A 114 2.65 3.14 -2.02
C LEU A 114 1.37 3.47 -2.77
N ILE A 115 0.32 3.83 -2.05
CA ILE A 115 -1.00 4.08 -2.61
C ILE A 115 -1.45 5.49 -2.29
N THR A 116 -1.89 6.20 -3.33
CA THR A 116 -2.58 7.48 -3.19
C THR A 116 -4.06 7.22 -3.39
N GLY A 117 -4.89 7.75 -2.53
CA GLY A 117 -6.31 7.56 -2.65
C GLY A 117 -7.09 8.50 -1.74
N GLU A 118 -8.38 8.24 -1.66
CA GLU A 118 -9.29 9.03 -0.88
C GLU A 118 -9.95 8.17 0.19
N ILE A 119 -10.03 8.68 1.41
CA ILE A 119 -10.67 7.97 2.51
C ILE A 119 -12.16 7.88 2.21
N SER A 120 -12.69 6.65 2.19
CA SER A 120 -14.12 6.46 2.05
C SER A 120 -14.78 6.56 3.42
N GLU A 121 -16.05 6.96 3.41
CA GLU A 121 -16.84 7.02 4.63
C GLU A 121 -17.01 5.61 5.21
N ARG A 122 -16.89 5.48 6.53
CA ARG A 122 -16.99 4.20 7.21
C ARG A 122 -17.54 4.34 8.62
N ASP A 123 -18.00 3.22 9.16
CA ASP A 123 -18.41 3.17 10.57
C ASP A 123 -17.18 3.28 11.49
N PRO A 124 -17.34 3.90 12.67
CA PRO A 124 -16.20 4.13 13.57
C PRO A 124 -15.42 2.87 13.99
N ASN A 125 -16.05 1.71 13.94
CA ASN A 125 -15.43 0.46 14.39
C ASN A 125 -14.79 -0.34 13.27
N GLN A 126 -14.78 0.18 12.05
CA GLN A 126 -14.19 -0.52 10.91
C GLN A 126 -12.78 -0.06 10.62
N ILE A 127 -12.02 -0.93 9.96
CA ILE A 127 -10.69 -0.60 9.45
C ILE A 127 -10.84 0.51 8.41
N THR A 128 -9.89 1.44 8.38
CA THR A 128 -9.88 2.51 7.39
C THR A 128 -9.90 1.94 5.98
N ASN A 129 -10.82 2.43 5.16
CA ASN A 129 -10.88 2.06 3.75
C ASN A 129 -10.51 3.25 2.87
N ILE A 130 -9.64 3.00 1.89
CA ILE A 130 -9.17 4.00 0.95
C ILE A 130 -9.53 3.55 -0.45
N VAL A 131 -10.09 4.45 -1.24
CA VAL A 131 -10.32 4.21 -2.67
C VAL A 131 -9.09 4.68 -3.42
N ALA A 132 -8.34 3.75 -4.00
CA ALA A 132 -7.07 4.05 -4.63
C ALA A 132 -7.25 4.81 -5.94
N SER A 133 -6.40 5.79 -6.18
CA SER A 133 -6.31 6.48 -7.47
C SER A 133 -4.95 6.26 -8.13
N ARG A 134 -3.93 5.90 -7.35
CA ARG A 134 -2.57 5.68 -7.86
C ARG A 134 -1.87 4.64 -7.01
N ILE A 135 -1.14 3.74 -7.67
CA ILE A 135 -0.43 2.65 -7.00
C ILE A 135 0.99 2.58 -7.55
N THR A 136 1.98 2.54 -6.67
CA THR A 136 3.39 2.48 -7.03
C THR A 136 4.07 1.42 -6.17
N SER A 137 5.01 0.67 -6.77
CA SER A 137 5.84 -0.25 -6.01
C SER A 137 6.88 0.52 -5.20
N ILE A 138 7.09 0.11 -3.95
CA ILE A 138 8.15 0.66 -3.11
C ILE A 138 9.49 -0.02 -3.43
N VAL A 139 9.44 -1.27 -3.86
CA VAL A 139 10.65 -2.04 -4.21
C VAL A 139 10.67 -2.35 -5.69
N SER A 140 11.85 -2.28 -6.28
CA SER A 140 12.04 -2.59 -7.69
C SER A 140 12.45 -4.06 -7.91
#